data_8d2532967142b48dc74b55920ab1a87a
#
_entry.id   8d2532967142b48dc74b55920ab1a87a
#
_cell.length_a   1.000
_cell.length_b   1.000
_cell.length_c   1.000
_cell.angle_alpha   90.00
_cell.angle_beta   90.00
_cell.angle_gamma   90.00
#
_symmetry.space_group_name_H-M   'P 1'
#
loop_
_entity.id
_entity.type
_entity.pdbx_description
1 polymer ?
#
loop_
_entity_poly.entity_id
_entity_poly.type
_entity_poly.pdbx_seq_one_letter_code
_entity_poly.pdbx_strand_id
1 'polypeptide(L)'
;MTTYREDGLKLKDLDDDEALELGGLIRILIRLDGSFSEEEEEHLDAVADEVGDRDTLWKIISRSAQELADDEAIRRKALGVERPAARELIRYVLQSIAVADSITIGEQKLLDWIDEEAWTD
;
A
#
# COMPACT_ATOMS: atom_id res chain seq x y z
N MET A 1 14.82 -9.69 9.90
CA MET A 1 14.54 -8.64 8.92
C MET A 1 13.75 -9.22 7.75
N THR A 2 12.63 -8.62 7.46
CA THR A 2 11.74 -9.14 6.41
C THR A 2 12.05 -8.47 5.08
N THR A 3 12.36 -9.27 4.07
CA THR A 3 12.54 -8.76 2.71
C THR A 3 11.42 -9.32 1.83
N TYR A 4 11.10 -8.57 0.79
CA TYR A 4 10.08 -9.00 -0.14
C TYR A 4 10.56 -10.22 -0.93
N ARG A 5 9.67 -11.14 -1.24
CA ARG A 5 9.98 -12.37 -1.97
C ARG A 5 10.49 -12.07 -3.37
N GLU A 6 11.55 -12.75 -3.79
CA GLU A 6 12.09 -12.57 -5.14
C GLU A 6 11.11 -13.06 -6.22
N ASP A 7 10.31 -14.08 -5.90
CA ASP A 7 9.32 -14.64 -6.82
C ASP A 7 7.94 -14.02 -6.69
N GLY A 8 7.81 -12.99 -5.83
CA GLY A 8 6.54 -12.29 -5.67
C GLY A 8 6.23 -11.36 -6.83
N LEU A 9 4.99 -10.88 -6.87
CA LEU A 9 4.60 -9.91 -7.88
C LEU A 9 5.37 -8.60 -7.71
N LYS A 10 5.59 -7.93 -8.82
CA LYS A 10 6.14 -6.56 -8.83
C LYS A 10 5.02 -5.59 -9.22
N LEU A 11 5.30 -4.29 -9.11
CA LEU A 11 4.31 -3.26 -9.43
C LEU A 11 3.74 -3.43 -10.83
N LYS A 12 4.57 -3.79 -11.79
CA LYS A 12 4.14 -3.98 -13.18
C LYS A 12 3.20 -5.16 -13.38
N ASP A 13 3.15 -6.07 -12.41
CA ASP A 13 2.32 -7.27 -12.50
C ASP A 13 0.91 -7.06 -11.94
N LEU A 14 0.66 -5.91 -11.31
CA LEU A 14 -0.65 -5.57 -10.79
C LEU A 14 -1.57 -5.13 -11.93
N ASP A 15 -2.85 -5.55 -11.86
CA ASP A 15 -3.82 -4.98 -12.78
C ASP A 15 -4.21 -3.56 -12.32
N ASP A 16 -5.02 -2.87 -13.12
CA ASP A 16 -5.40 -1.48 -12.81
C ASP A 16 -6.08 -1.34 -11.46
N ASP A 17 -7.00 -2.25 -11.13
CA ASP A 17 -7.73 -2.18 -9.86
C ASP A 17 -6.81 -2.43 -8.67
N GLU A 18 -5.91 -3.40 -8.79
CA GLU A 18 -4.94 -3.71 -7.75
C GLU A 18 -3.98 -2.54 -7.52
N ALA A 19 -3.50 -1.94 -8.61
CA ALA A 19 -2.60 -0.80 -8.53
C ALA A 19 -3.29 0.40 -7.90
N LEU A 20 -4.54 0.70 -8.29
CA LEU A 20 -5.31 1.78 -7.71
C LEU A 20 -5.53 1.56 -6.22
N GLU A 21 -5.80 0.33 -5.82
CA GLU A 21 -5.99 0.02 -4.40
C GLU A 21 -4.70 0.23 -3.61
N LEU A 22 -3.57 -0.21 -4.15
CA LEU A 22 -2.27 0.03 -3.51
C LEU A 22 -2.05 1.54 -3.28
N GLY A 23 -2.23 2.34 -4.33
CA GLY A 23 -2.04 3.78 -4.23
C GLY A 23 -2.99 4.42 -3.22
N GLY A 24 -4.26 3.99 -3.23
CA GLY A 24 -5.27 4.49 -2.30
C GLY A 24 -4.94 4.17 -0.85
N LEU A 25 -4.54 2.93 -0.58
CA LEU A 25 -4.18 2.54 0.78
C LEU A 25 -2.95 3.27 1.29
N ILE A 26 -1.97 3.51 0.42
CA ILE A 26 -0.80 4.33 0.78
C ILE A 26 -1.24 5.73 1.18
N ARG A 27 -2.18 6.33 0.44
CA ARG A 27 -2.68 7.66 0.75
C ARG A 27 -3.38 7.71 2.11
N ILE A 28 -4.17 6.69 2.43
CA ILE A 28 -4.81 6.60 3.75
C ILE A 28 -3.74 6.51 4.83
N LEU A 29 -2.75 5.65 4.64
CA LEU A 29 -1.69 5.42 5.62
C LEU A 29 -0.93 6.72 5.91
N ILE A 30 -0.55 7.45 4.87
CA ILE A 30 0.15 8.73 5.03
C ILE A 30 -0.69 9.72 5.81
N ARG A 31 -1.99 9.78 5.53
CA ARG A 31 -2.91 10.69 6.19
C ARG A 31 -3.11 10.36 7.67
N LEU A 32 -3.12 9.08 8.00
CA LEU A 32 -3.29 8.63 9.40
C LEU A 32 -2.11 9.04 10.28
N ASP A 33 -0.94 9.19 9.68
CA ASP A 33 0.25 9.62 10.40
C ASP A 33 0.27 11.14 10.65
N GLY A 34 -0.54 11.88 9.93
CA GLY A 34 -0.65 13.33 10.09
C GLY A 34 0.42 14.14 9.38
N SER A 35 1.56 13.56 9.10
CA SER A 35 2.63 14.19 8.33
C SER A 35 3.43 13.11 7.62
N PHE A 36 4.00 13.49 6.48
CA PHE A 36 4.83 12.57 5.70
C PHE A 36 6.29 13.02 5.83
N SER A 37 7.04 12.37 6.73
CA SER A 37 8.41 12.75 7.03
C SER A 37 9.37 12.34 5.91
N GLU A 38 10.58 12.92 5.94
CA GLU A 38 11.63 12.54 5.00
C GLU A 38 12.02 11.06 5.17
N GLU A 39 11.99 10.56 6.41
CA GLU A 39 12.28 9.15 6.67
C GLU A 39 11.25 8.24 6.04
N GLU A 40 9.98 8.61 6.14
CA GLU A 40 8.90 7.85 5.50
C GLU A 40 9.02 7.90 3.98
N GLU A 41 9.38 9.05 3.41
CA GLU A 41 9.60 9.17 1.98
C GLU A 41 10.76 8.31 1.51
N GLU A 42 11.86 8.28 2.26
CA GLU A 42 13.00 7.41 1.94
C GLU A 42 12.61 5.93 2.00
N HIS A 43 11.82 5.54 2.99
CA HIS A 43 11.34 4.17 3.08
C HIS A 43 10.39 3.81 1.95
N LEU A 44 9.53 4.74 1.57
CA LEU A 44 8.63 4.54 0.43
C LEU A 44 9.45 4.34 -0.85
N ASP A 45 10.44 5.17 -1.08
CA ASP A 45 11.32 5.05 -2.24
C ASP A 45 12.10 3.74 -2.22
N ALA A 46 12.58 3.32 -1.05
CA ALA A 46 13.33 2.07 -0.92
C ALA A 46 12.44 0.86 -1.21
N VAL A 47 11.23 0.83 -0.67
CA VAL A 47 10.33 -0.28 -0.96
C VAL A 47 9.86 -0.27 -2.41
N ALA A 48 9.69 0.92 -2.99
CA ALA A 48 9.34 1.03 -4.40
C ALA A 48 10.41 0.41 -5.29
N ASP A 49 11.69 0.66 -5.00
CA ASP A 49 12.79 0.06 -5.74
C ASP A 49 12.82 -1.46 -5.56
N GLU A 50 12.44 -1.95 -4.40
CA GLU A 50 12.40 -3.38 -4.10
C GLU A 50 11.30 -4.10 -4.89
N VAL A 51 10.13 -3.48 -5.04
CA VAL A 51 8.97 -4.11 -5.71
C VAL A 51 8.77 -3.61 -7.14
N GLY A 52 9.62 -2.72 -7.61
CA GLY A 52 9.50 -2.16 -8.96
C GLY A 52 10.41 -0.98 -9.11
N ASP A 53 9.83 0.21 -9.32
CA ASP A 53 10.60 1.45 -9.37
C ASP A 53 9.76 2.61 -8.80
N ARG A 54 10.46 3.67 -8.41
CA ARG A 54 9.84 4.83 -7.78
C ARG A 54 8.84 5.55 -8.67
N ASP A 55 9.18 5.71 -9.93
CA ASP A 55 8.30 6.41 -10.87
C ASP A 55 6.97 5.69 -11.02
N THR A 56 7.01 4.37 -11.11
CA THR A 56 5.80 3.56 -11.22
C THR A 56 4.93 3.71 -9.98
N LEU A 57 5.53 3.63 -8.79
CA LEU A 57 4.77 3.75 -7.55
C LEU A 57 4.14 5.14 -7.41
N TRP A 58 4.90 6.21 -7.71
CA TRP A 58 4.35 7.56 -7.63
C TRP A 58 3.24 7.81 -8.64
N LYS A 59 3.33 7.21 -9.84
CA LYS A 59 2.23 7.26 -10.81
C LYS A 59 0.98 6.56 -10.30
N ILE A 60 1.15 5.41 -9.65
CA ILE A 60 0.04 4.67 -9.04
C ILE A 60 -0.66 5.52 -7.99
N ILE A 61 0.12 6.16 -7.12
CA ILE A 61 -0.43 7.03 -6.07
C ILE A 61 -1.21 8.19 -6.70
N SER A 62 -0.63 8.83 -7.72
CA SER A 62 -1.27 9.95 -8.41
C SER A 62 -2.58 9.54 -9.09
N ARG A 63 -2.60 8.38 -9.74
CA ARG A 63 -3.81 7.85 -10.37
C ARG A 63 -4.90 7.58 -9.33
N SER A 64 -4.51 6.99 -8.20
CA SER A 64 -5.49 6.72 -7.14
C SER A 64 -6.12 8.01 -6.63
N ALA A 65 -5.35 9.10 -6.56
CA ALA A 65 -5.88 10.39 -6.13
C ALA A 65 -6.94 10.94 -7.09
N GLN A 66 -6.85 10.59 -8.36
CA GLN A 66 -7.81 11.03 -9.36
C GLN A 66 -9.04 10.14 -9.44
N GLU A 67 -8.88 8.83 -9.23
CA GLU A 67 -9.95 7.86 -9.46
C GLU A 67 -10.66 7.38 -8.19
N LEU A 68 -9.98 7.43 -7.04
CA LEU A 68 -10.56 7.04 -5.75
C LEU A 68 -10.64 8.28 -4.86
N ALA A 69 -11.81 8.91 -4.86
CA ALA A 69 -11.98 10.24 -4.27
C ALA A 69 -11.88 10.27 -2.74
N ASP A 70 -12.28 9.18 -2.05
CA ASP A 70 -12.34 9.17 -0.60
C ASP A 70 -11.99 7.79 -0.04
N ASP A 71 -11.90 7.73 1.30
CA ASP A 71 -11.54 6.49 2.01
C ASP A 71 -12.54 5.37 1.77
N GLU A 72 -13.82 5.72 1.65
CA GLU A 72 -14.85 4.71 1.42
C GLU A 72 -14.66 4.03 0.07
N ALA A 73 -14.35 4.81 -0.98
CA ALA A 73 -14.08 4.26 -2.30
C ALA A 73 -12.86 3.34 -2.28
N ILE A 74 -11.81 3.74 -1.56
CA ILE A 74 -10.59 2.94 -1.42
C ILE A 74 -10.89 1.63 -0.69
N ARG A 75 -11.62 1.69 0.42
CA ARG A 75 -11.94 0.50 1.21
C ARG A 75 -12.85 -0.46 0.45
N ARG A 76 -13.80 0.08 -0.31
CA ARG A 76 -14.70 -0.74 -1.12
C ARG A 76 -13.93 -1.47 -2.21
N LYS A 77 -12.97 -0.80 -2.84
CA LYS A 77 -12.16 -1.40 -3.88
C LYS A 77 -11.25 -2.51 -3.34
N ALA A 78 -10.82 -2.40 -2.07
CA ALA A 78 -9.99 -3.42 -1.44
C ALA A 78 -10.68 -4.79 -1.47
N LEU A 79 -11.99 -4.82 -1.34
CA LEU A 79 -12.76 -6.07 -1.35
C LEU A 79 -12.69 -6.75 -2.71
N GLY A 80 -12.38 -6.02 -3.77
CA GLY A 80 -12.26 -6.58 -5.11
C GLY A 80 -10.87 -7.13 -5.44
N VAL A 81 -9.90 -6.95 -4.57
CA VAL A 81 -8.56 -7.52 -4.77
C VAL A 81 -8.58 -8.97 -4.32
N GLU A 82 -8.56 -9.90 -5.27
CA GLU A 82 -8.73 -11.32 -4.98
C GLU A 82 -7.46 -12.14 -5.03
N ARG A 83 -6.48 -11.74 -5.87
CA ARG A 83 -5.25 -12.53 -6.02
C ARG A 83 -4.40 -12.48 -4.76
N PRO A 84 -4.09 -13.65 -4.15
CA PRO A 84 -3.26 -13.66 -2.94
C PRO A 84 -1.90 -12.99 -3.11
N ALA A 85 -1.28 -13.15 -4.27
CA ALA A 85 0.03 -12.54 -4.54
C ALA A 85 -0.05 -11.01 -4.60
N ALA A 86 -1.16 -10.46 -5.14
CA ALA A 86 -1.38 -9.01 -5.15
C ALA A 86 -1.62 -8.48 -3.73
N ARG A 87 -2.41 -9.19 -2.94
CA ARG A 87 -2.64 -8.85 -1.53
C ARG A 87 -1.34 -8.84 -0.75
N GLU A 88 -0.49 -9.83 -0.99
CA GLU A 88 0.82 -9.94 -0.33
C GLU A 88 1.71 -8.75 -0.67
N LEU A 89 1.77 -8.37 -1.95
CA LEU A 89 2.55 -7.22 -2.36
C LEU A 89 2.06 -5.94 -1.71
N ILE A 90 0.76 -5.69 -1.77
CA ILE A 90 0.15 -4.49 -1.18
C ILE A 90 0.42 -4.45 0.33
N ARG A 91 0.18 -5.57 1.01
CA ARG A 91 0.39 -5.66 2.46
C ARG A 91 1.84 -5.41 2.84
N TYR A 92 2.77 -5.94 2.06
CA TYR A 92 4.20 -5.74 2.30
C TYR A 92 4.58 -4.26 2.18
N VAL A 93 4.10 -3.58 1.14
CA VAL A 93 4.40 -2.16 0.95
C VAL A 93 3.85 -1.32 2.10
N LEU A 94 2.61 -1.57 2.49
CA LEU A 94 1.99 -0.82 3.59
C LEU A 94 2.73 -1.04 4.91
N GLN A 95 3.09 -2.28 5.22
CA GLN A 95 3.84 -2.61 6.42
C GLN A 95 5.19 -1.89 6.44
N SER A 96 5.88 -1.89 5.30
CA SER A 96 7.20 -1.26 5.19
C SER A 96 7.14 0.24 5.45
N ILE A 97 6.09 0.90 4.96
CA ILE A 97 5.90 2.33 5.20
C ILE A 97 5.55 2.57 6.67
N ALA A 98 4.65 1.78 7.22
CA ALA A 98 4.19 1.97 8.60
C ALA A 98 5.30 1.80 9.63
N VAL A 99 6.26 0.88 9.40
CA VAL A 99 7.35 0.65 10.36
C VAL A 99 8.52 1.61 10.19
N ALA A 100 8.48 2.50 9.21
CA ALA A 100 9.58 3.41 8.92
C ALA A 100 9.92 4.31 10.13
N ASP A 101 8.91 4.71 10.84
CA ASP A 101 9.06 5.56 12.03
C ASP A 101 8.61 4.76 13.25
N SER A 102 7.33 4.77 13.55
CA SER A 102 6.72 3.84 14.51
C SER A 102 5.26 3.69 14.11
N ILE A 103 4.73 2.47 14.24
CA ILE A 103 3.35 2.25 13.85
C ILE A 103 2.42 2.96 14.83
N THR A 104 1.59 3.88 14.32
CA THR A 104 0.59 4.56 15.13
C THR A 104 -0.63 3.65 15.33
N ILE A 105 -1.49 4.01 16.28
CA ILE A 105 -2.74 3.28 16.51
C ILE A 105 -3.60 3.26 15.25
N GLY A 106 -3.69 4.40 14.55
CA GLY A 106 -4.46 4.49 13.31
C GLY A 106 -3.92 3.59 12.20
N GLU A 107 -2.59 3.56 12.05
CA GLU A 107 -1.94 2.71 11.05
C GLU A 107 -2.15 1.23 11.38
N GLN A 108 -2.01 0.87 12.66
CA GLN A 108 -2.24 -0.51 13.08
C GLN A 108 -3.69 -0.93 12.82
N LYS A 109 -4.64 -0.04 13.07
CA LYS A 109 -6.05 -0.32 12.78
C LYS A 109 -6.31 -0.55 11.29
N LEU A 110 -5.64 0.20 10.43
CA LEU A 110 -5.77 0.00 8.99
C LEU A 110 -5.23 -1.37 8.58
N LEU A 111 -4.05 -1.73 9.09
CA LEU A 111 -3.44 -3.03 8.79
C LEU A 111 -4.30 -4.17 9.32
N ASP A 112 -4.85 -4.03 10.52
CA ASP A 112 -5.75 -5.03 11.12
C ASP A 112 -7.03 -5.16 10.30
N TRP A 113 -7.59 -4.04 9.84
CA TRP A 113 -8.78 -4.07 9.00
C TRP A 113 -8.53 -4.85 7.70
N ILE A 114 -7.37 -4.63 7.09
CA ILE A 114 -7.00 -5.36 5.88
C ILE A 114 -6.92 -6.86 6.16
N ASP A 115 -6.22 -7.23 7.23
CA ASP A 115 -5.97 -8.63 7.53
C ASP A 115 -7.21 -9.37 8.04
N GLU A 116 -8.07 -8.69 8.81
CA GLU A 116 -9.17 -9.33 9.51
C GLU A 116 -10.51 -9.19 8.79
N GLU A 117 -10.70 -8.15 8.01
CA GLU A 117 -12.00 -7.88 7.39
C GLU A 117 -11.97 -7.86 5.87
N ALA A 118 -11.00 -7.17 5.28
CA ALA A 118 -10.97 -7.02 3.82
C ALA A 118 -10.49 -8.29 3.12
N TRP A 119 -9.43 -8.89 3.64
CA TRP A 119 -8.77 -10.01 2.97
C TRP A 119 -8.70 -11.26 3.86
N THR A 120 -9.78 -11.55 4.54
CA THR A 120 -9.88 -12.81 5.28
C THR A 120 -10.23 -13.95 4.32
N ASP A 121 -9.67 -15.08 4.59
CA ASP A 121 -10.02 -16.31 3.84
C ASP A 121 -11.11 -17.07 4.55
#